data_c9d5ed2ccf8fc9b1f0da81be2e2e6a89
#
_entry.id   c9d5ed2ccf8fc9b1f0da81be2e2e6a89
#
_cell.length_a   1.000
_cell.length_b   1.000
_cell.length_c   1.000
_cell.angle_alpha   90.00
_cell.angle_beta   90.00
_cell.angle_gamma   90.00
#
_symmetry.space_group_name_H-M   'P 1'
#
loop_
_entity.id
_entity.type
_entity.pdbx_description
1 polymer ?
#
loop_
_entity_poly.entity_id
_entity_poly.type
_entity_poly.pdbx_seq_one_letter_code
_entity_poly.pdbx_strand_id
1 'polypeptide(L)'
;MGSSAACHSRKDRLLVDNLIPRLGLLVLFSLVLSGSRLSALAMRGSLRRAIGGDALASSITGTNDSLTIVNRKQLAVQHANPPVFEQGSAKIGGEGAPRSEDNTGSYALPPALWKKARCYSRIQYAIYFGGVALALAIYLALWLSGFGAWLRNLAARVSNHLFLQCLIFVPIFWVLVSILQFTLDFYSGYVVDHRFNLSTQSFPSWLADWGKALGLTILAAIFAVWILYRTIRHSPRRWWLIFWLITLPLALFVMFIEPWVVEPLFYKYTLLEKTHPALTTRIEEMVHYAGLDIPKSRIFEMSASAKTRTLNAYVSGIGRSERVVVWDNTLRELSPDEILSVLAHETGHYVLHHGLKEFALDELVALEWFFVGFLVATAAVRRWGPKTGIENLGDLASFPLLVLILTAILFLASPIYCSISRYYEHQADQYGLELTSGILPDPNGSAVRSFEILGKEDLSDPAPNPFIKFWLFTHPPLADRIRFAEHYKPWAEGKPMQLLPRRK
;
A
#
# COMPACT_ATOMS: atom_id res chain seq x y z
N MET A 1 2.99 -41.33 -22.79
CA MET A 1 3.68 -41.01 -21.55
C MET A 1 3.60 -39.50 -21.37
N GLY A 2 2.56 -39.04 -20.71
CA GLY A 2 2.25 -37.62 -20.56
C GLY A 2 2.81 -37.11 -19.24
N SER A 3 3.69 -36.14 -19.29
CA SER A 3 4.09 -35.41 -18.10
C SER A 3 3.00 -34.38 -17.77
N SER A 4 2.23 -34.69 -16.75
CA SER A 4 1.32 -33.75 -16.10
C SER A 4 2.14 -32.67 -15.40
N ALA A 5 2.47 -31.58 -16.09
CA ALA A 5 2.95 -30.37 -15.45
C ALA A 5 1.78 -29.74 -14.70
N ALA A 6 1.72 -29.95 -13.41
CA ALA A 6 0.73 -29.36 -12.53
C ALA A 6 0.78 -27.83 -12.62
N CYS A 7 -0.21 -27.29 -13.30
CA CYS A 7 -0.48 -25.87 -13.39
C CYS A 7 -0.98 -25.40 -12.03
N HIS A 8 -0.21 -24.58 -11.32
CA HIS A 8 -0.62 -23.92 -10.09
C HIS A 8 -0.68 -22.42 -10.31
N SER A 9 -1.76 -21.90 -10.00
CA SER A 9 -2.40 -20.67 -10.36
C SER A 9 -2.39 -19.61 -9.26
N ARG A 10 -2.33 -18.49 -9.40
CA ARG A 10 -2.34 -17.08 -9.23
C ARG A 10 -3.05 -16.48 -8.00
N LYS A 11 -2.54 -15.41 -7.54
CA LYS A 11 -2.98 -14.06 -7.21
C LYS A 11 -2.42 -13.56 -5.87
N ASP A 12 -2.17 -12.42 -5.60
CA ASP A 12 -2.57 -11.05 -5.68
C ASP A 12 -1.39 -10.12 -5.38
N ARG A 13 -1.12 -9.16 -6.25
CA ARG A 13 -0.25 -8.04 -5.91
C ARG A 13 -0.98 -6.98 -5.10
N LEU A 14 -2.30 -6.95 -5.18
CA LEU A 14 -3.17 -6.10 -4.35
C LEU A 14 -3.07 -6.42 -2.84
N LEU A 15 -2.57 -7.59 -2.47
CA LEU A 15 -2.53 -8.08 -1.11
C LEU A 15 -1.34 -7.63 -0.29
N VAL A 16 -0.18 -7.54 -0.92
CA VAL A 16 1.04 -7.08 -0.24
C VAL A 16 1.09 -5.57 -0.24
N ASP A 17 0.45 -4.94 -1.25
CA ASP A 17 0.52 -3.51 -1.51
C ASP A 17 -0.28 -2.67 -0.52
N ASN A 18 -1.31 -3.22 0.09
CA ASN A 18 -2.24 -2.47 0.93
C ASN A 18 -2.24 -2.83 2.43
N LEU A 19 -1.56 -3.90 2.85
CA LEU A 19 -1.45 -4.21 4.28
C LEU A 19 -0.41 -3.36 4.99
N ILE A 20 0.50 -2.80 4.26
CA ILE A 20 1.67 -2.11 4.79
C ILE A 20 1.46 -0.60 4.95
N PRO A 21 0.61 0.10 4.15
CA PRO A 21 0.41 1.52 4.32
C PRO A 21 -0.41 1.93 5.52
N ARG A 22 -1.26 1.07 5.92
CA ARG A 22 -2.29 1.38 6.90
C ARG A 22 -1.89 1.13 8.33
N LEU A 23 -0.74 0.51 8.47
CA LEU A 23 -0.01 0.30 9.69
C LEU A 23 1.10 1.36 9.86
N GLY A 24 0.92 2.61 9.45
CA GLY A 24 1.96 3.62 9.29
C GLY A 24 3.08 3.58 10.32
N LEU A 25 2.78 3.22 11.54
CA LEU A 25 3.73 3.04 12.62
C LEU A 25 4.01 1.61 13.03
N LEU A 26 2.99 0.76 13.09
CA LEU A 26 3.19 -0.69 13.20
C LEU A 26 3.95 -1.19 11.98
N VAL A 27 3.80 -0.53 10.83
CA VAL A 27 4.54 -0.81 9.60
C VAL A 27 5.95 -0.26 9.66
N LEU A 28 6.20 0.96 10.10
CA LEU A 28 7.56 1.42 10.30
C LEU A 28 8.26 0.53 11.33
N PHE A 29 7.57 0.16 12.39
CA PHE A 29 8.08 -0.77 13.40
C PHE A 29 8.15 -2.21 12.88
N SER A 30 7.18 -2.64 12.06
CA SER A 30 7.19 -3.93 11.35
C SER A 30 8.18 -3.95 10.20
N LEU A 31 8.33 -2.86 9.45
CA LEU A 31 9.34 -2.68 8.41
C LEU A 31 10.74 -2.63 9.02
N VAL A 32 10.87 -1.91 10.13
CA VAL A 32 12.09 -1.88 10.94
C VAL A 32 12.35 -3.23 11.60
N LEU A 33 11.31 -3.98 11.94
CA LEU A 33 11.43 -5.26 12.63
C LEU A 33 11.31 -6.49 11.72
N SER A 34 10.79 -6.38 10.49
CA SER A 34 10.65 -7.51 9.56
C SER A 34 11.48 -7.41 8.27
N GLY A 35 12.62 -6.75 8.32
CA GLY A 35 13.66 -6.46 7.30
C GLY A 35 13.53 -7.00 5.87
N SER A 36 12.89 -8.15 5.70
CA SER A 36 12.70 -8.84 4.43
C SER A 36 11.54 -8.30 3.58
N ARG A 37 10.53 -7.66 4.20
CA ARG A 37 9.34 -7.21 3.46
C ARG A 37 9.51 -5.83 2.83
N LEU A 38 10.39 -4.97 3.37
CA LEU A 38 10.77 -3.71 2.73
C LEU A 38 11.43 -3.95 1.38
N SER A 39 12.29 -4.95 1.29
CA SER A 39 12.97 -5.28 0.02
C SER A 39 11.98 -5.70 -1.06
N ALA A 40 11.05 -6.58 -0.73
CA ALA A 40 10.02 -7.03 -1.67
C ALA A 40 9.01 -5.93 -2.02
N LEU A 41 8.75 -5.00 -1.11
CA LEU A 41 7.77 -3.92 -1.25
C LEU A 41 8.31 -2.69 -1.97
N ALA A 42 9.51 -2.24 -1.64
CA ALA A 42 10.20 -1.18 -2.37
C ALA A 42 10.40 -1.57 -3.84
N MET A 43 10.61 -2.87 -4.12
CA MET A 43 10.73 -3.38 -5.48
C MET A 43 9.44 -3.45 -6.26
N ARG A 44 8.28 -3.52 -5.60
CA ARG A 44 6.99 -3.73 -6.25
C ARG A 44 6.18 -2.44 -6.46
N GLY A 45 6.71 -1.28 -6.10
CA GLY A 45 5.95 -0.02 -6.18
C GLY A 45 4.82 0.07 -5.15
N SER A 46 4.84 -0.80 -4.14
CA SER A 46 3.75 -1.08 -3.22
C SER A 46 3.80 -0.26 -1.94
N LEU A 47 4.93 0.31 -1.61
CA LEU A 47 5.11 1.14 -0.41
C LEU A 47 4.23 2.40 -0.42
N ARG A 48 3.58 2.71 -1.52
CA ARG A 48 2.89 3.97 -1.80
C ARG A 48 1.40 4.00 -1.57
N ARG A 49 0.71 2.90 -1.71
CA ARG A 49 -0.70 2.87 -1.30
C ARG A 49 -0.84 2.79 0.22
N ALA A 50 0.30 2.75 0.87
CA ALA A 50 0.50 2.52 2.27
C ALA A 50 0.51 3.77 3.09
N ILE A 51 0.91 4.87 2.54
CA ILE A 51 1.14 6.12 3.24
C ILE A 51 0.27 7.24 2.63
N GLY A 52 -0.89 6.90 2.12
CA GLY A 52 -1.91 7.87 1.74
C GLY A 52 -2.64 8.41 2.99
N GLY A 53 -1.89 8.93 3.94
CA GLY A 53 -2.43 9.52 5.16
C GLY A 53 -2.29 11.03 5.18
N ASP A 54 -3.11 11.75 4.43
CA ASP A 54 -2.86 13.17 4.22
C ASP A 54 -3.98 14.09 4.68
N ALA A 55 -4.26 14.14 5.98
CA ALA A 55 -5.25 15.11 6.46
C ALA A 55 -4.96 15.80 7.80
N LEU A 56 -3.73 15.76 8.31
CA LEU A 56 -3.44 16.30 9.65
C LEU A 56 -3.09 17.79 9.71
N ALA A 57 -2.94 18.50 8.58
CA ALA A 57 -2.44 19.88 8.60
C ALA A 57 -3.50 20.98 8.56
N SER A 58 -4.80 20.70 8.42
CA SER A 58 -5.81 21.77 8.26
C SER A 58 -6.57 22.16 9.51
N SER A 59 -6.24 21.62 10.69
CA SER A 59 -7.03 21.86 11.91
C SER A 59 -6.38 22.73 13.00
N ILE A 60 -5.22 23.32 12.81
CA ILE A 60 -4.53 24.11 13.88
C ILE A 60 -4.15 25.52 13.42
N THR A 61 -4.94 26.20 12.60
CA THR A 61 -4.86 27.66 12.50
C THR A 61 -6.23 28.25 12.21
N GLY A 62 -7.07 28.25 13.21
CA GLY A 62 -8.24 29.10 13.25
C GLY A 62 -7.87 30.42 13.90
N THR A 63 -7.61 31.44 13.10
CA THR A 63 -7.76 32.84 13.53
C THR A 63 -8.43 33.62 12.41
N ASN A 64 -9.51 34.27 12.84
CA ASN A 64 -10.32 35.22 12.11
C ASN A 64 -9.52 36.13 11.17
N ASP A 65 -10.07 36.37 9.94
CA ASP A 65 -10.44 37.74 9.61
C ASP A 65 -11.27 37.79 8.32
N SER A 66 -12.44 38.43 8.50
CA SER A 66 -13.16 39.37 7.65
C SER A 66 -13.43 39.07 6.16
N LEU A 67 -14.68 38.73 5.90
CA LEU A 67 -15.53 39.11 4.77
C LEU A 67 -14.95 40.18 3.81
N THR A 68 -14.81 39.86 2.54
CA THR A 68 -15.01 40.79 1.46
C THR A 68 -15.75 40.11 0.31
N ILE A 69 -16.99 40.54 0.09
CA ILE A 69 -17.86 40.14 -1.00
C ILE A 69 -17.32 40.76 -2.29
N VAL A 70 -16.96 39.95 -3.29
CA VAL A 70 -16.74 40.39 -4.66
C VAL A 70 -17.69 39.66 -5.58
N ASN A 71 -18.58 40.46 -6.11
CA ASN A 71 -19.63 40.19 -7.09
C ASN A 71 -18.99 39.71 -8.43
N ARG A 72 -19.29 38.51 -8.91
CA ARG A 72 -18.92 38.06 -10.26
C ARG A 72 -20.11 38.00 -11.17
N LYS A 73 -20.04 38.88 -12.14
CA LYS A 73 -20.95 38.94 -13.31
C LYS A 73 -20.83 37.67 -14.15
N GLN A 74 -21.97 37.26 -14.65
CA GLN A 74 -22.24 36.24 -15.66
C GLN A 74 -21.31 36.33 -16.88
N LEU A 75 -20.74 35.19 -17.29
CA LEU A 75 -20.30 34.95 -18.65
C LEU A 75 -21.16 33.82 -19.25
N ALA A 76 -21.98 34.20 -20.23
CA ALA A 76 -22.71 33.27 -21.07
C ALA A 76 -21.76 32.57 -22.04
N VAL A 77 -21.75 31.23 -22.04
CA VAL A 77 -21.05 30.43 -23.05
C VAL A 77 -22.07 29.99 -24.08
N GLN A 78 -21.86 30.44 -25.31
CA GLN A 78 -22.61 30.02 -26.50
C GLN A 78 -22.26 28.59 -26.87
N HIS A 79 -23.27 27.77 -27.07
CA HIS A 79 -23.14 26.43 -27.63
C HIS A 79 -22.76 26.48 -29.12
N ALA A 80 -21.59 25.95 -29.47
CA ALA A 80 -21.25 25.60 -30.84
C ALA A 80 -21.31 24.06 -30.98
N ASN A 81 -22.09 23.57 -31.95
CA ASN A 81 -22.25 22.16 -32.28
C ASN A 81 -20.96 21.61 -32.90
N PRO A 82 -20.50 20.39 -32.49
CA PRO A 82 -19.43 19.72 -33.18
C PRO A 82 -19.89 19.01 -34.46
N PRO A 83 -19.01 18.84 -35.46
CA PRO A 83 -19.33 18.18 -36.72
C PRO A 83 -19.52 16.68 -36.58
N VAL A 84 -20.49 16.14 -37.28
CA VAL A 84 -20.80 14.72 -37.43
C VAL A 84 -19.70 14.03 -38.22
N PHE A 85 -19.05 12.99 -37.66
CA PHE A 85 -18.26 12.04 -38.41
C PHE A 85 -19.06 10.75 -38.63
N GLU A 86 -19.23 10.35 -39.88
CA GLU A 86 -19.85 9.10 -40.29
C GLU A 86 -18.98 7.90 -39.86
N GLN A 87 -19.61 6.97 -39.14
CA GLN A 87 -19.01 5.69 -38.78
C GLN A 87 -19.23 4.65 -39.91
N GLY A 88 -18.13 4.23 -40.49
CA GLY A 88 -18.08 3.03 -41.35
C GLY A 88 -18.20 1.76 -40.50
N SER A 89 -19.32 1.07 -40.64
CA SER A 89 -19.63 -0.19 -39.93
C SER A 89 -18.93 -1.37 -40.60
N ALA A 90 -17.91 -1.95 -39.97
CA ALA A 90 -17.37 -3.26 -40.31
C ALA A 90 -17.89 -4.31 -39.31
N LYS A 91 -18.86 -5.11 -39.73
CA LYS A 91 -19.31 -6.31 -39.02
C LYS A 91 -18.24 -7.38 -39.07
N ILE A 92 -17.68 -7.76 -37.91
CA ILE A 92 -16.98 -9.02 -37.74
C ILE A 92 -17.85 -9.88 -36.82
N GLY A 93 -18.51 -10.89 -37.40
CA GLY A 93 -19.22 -11.92 -36.68
C GLY A 93 -18.22 -12.88 -36.00
N GLY A 94 -18.32 -13.04 -34.71
CA GLY A 94 -17.65 -14.05 -33.92
C GLY A 94 -18.67 -14.76 -33.05
N GLU A 95 -18.85 -16.07 -33.28
CA GLU A 95 -19.79 -16.94 -32.58
C GLU A 95 -19.54 -16.94 -31.07
N GLY A 96 -20.62 -16.78 -30.33
CA GLY A 96 -20.60 -16.74 -28.87
C GLY A 96 -20.30 -18.10 -28.26
N ALA A 97 -19.26 -18.18 -27.45
CA ALA A 97 -19.08 -19.28 -26.52
C ALA A 97 -20.18 -19.25 -25.43
N PRO A 98 -20.67 -20.42 -24.98
CA PRO A 98 -21.77 -20.49 -24.02
C PRO A 98 -21.37 -19.86 -22.68
N ARG A 99 -22.14 -18.87 -22.24
CA ARG A 99 -22.07 -18.31 -20.88
C ARG A 99 -22.51 -19.38 -19.91
N SER A 100 -21.61 -19.84 -19.03
CA SER A 100 -22.00 -20.61 -17.86
C SER A 100 -22.76 -19.67 -16.90
N GLU A 101 -23.99 -20.02 -16.60
CA GLU A 101 -24.84 -19.41 -15.55
C GLU A 101 -24.27 -19.74 -14.16
N ASP A 102 -23.09 -19.22 -13.84
CA ASP A 102 -22.57 -19.18 -12.49
C ASP A 102 -22.43 -17.72 -12.07
N ASN A 103 -22.99 -17.38 -10.96
CA ASN A 103 -23.24 -16.08 -10.33
C ASN A 103 -21.98 -15.22 -10.06
N THR A 104 -20.99 -15.22 -10.96
CA THR A 104 -19.80 -14.39 -10.97
C THR A 104 -20.07 -13.20 -11.85
N GLY A 105 -20.21 -12.02 -11.22
CA GLY A 105 -20.43 -10.76 -11.92
C GLY A 105 -19.47 -10.50 -13.09
N SER A 106 -19.72 -9.46 -13.83
CA SER A 106 -19.23 -9.07 -15.16
C SER A 106 -17.71 -9.13 -15.44
N TYR A 107 -16.84 -9.39 -14.45
CA TYR A 107 -15.41 -9.54 -14.66
C TYR A 107 -15.06 -10.89 -15.29
N ALA A 108 -15.13 -10.95 -16.61
CA ALA A 108 -14.82 -12.14 -17.41
C ALA A 108 -13.45 -12.03 -18.05
N LEU A 109 -12.47 -12.77 -17.55
CA LEU A 109 -11.18 -12.93 -18.21
C LEU A 109 -11.23 -14.08 -19.24
N PRO A 110 -10.52 -13.97 -20.38
CA PRO A 110 -10.31 -15.09 -21.28
C PRO A 110 -9.78 -16.34 -20.53
N PRO A 111 -10.19 -17.56 -20.87
CA PRO A 111 -9.87 -18.77 -20.10
C PRO A 111 -8.37 -18.98 -19.83
N ALA A 112 -7.50 -18.65 -20.78
CA ALA A 112 -6.05 -18.74 -20.61
C ALA A 112 -5.54 -17.72 -19.58
N LEU A 113 -6.04 -16.49 -19.64
CA LEU A 113 -5.69 -15.43 -18.71
C LEU A 113 -6.29 -15.71 -17.33
N TRP A 114 -7.50 -16.22 -17.25
CA TRP A 114 -8.14 -16.69 -16.02
C TRP A 114 -7.28 -17.75 -15.30
N LYS A 115 -6.81 -18.78 -16.02
CA LYS A 115 -5.88 -19.78 -15.47
C LYS A 115 -4.56 -19.17 -15.02
N LYS A 116 -3.97 -18.31 -15.84
CA LYS A 116 -2.76 -17.57 -15.49
C LYS A 116 -3.02 -16.73 -14.26
N ALA A 117 -4.22 -16.11 -14.10
CA ALA A 117 -4.76 -15.37 -13.02
C ALA A 117 -4.79 -16.16 -11.73
N ARG A 118 -5.49 -17.25 -11.72
CA ARG A 118 -5.53 -18.16 -10.58
C ARG A 118 -4.16 -18.72 -10.21
N CYS A 119 -3.22 -18.92 -11.19
CA CYS A 119 -1.88 -19.46 -10.94
C CYS A 119 -0.98 -18.52 -10.17
N TYR A 120 -0.89 -17.32 -10.54
CA TYR A 120 -0.12 -16.34 -9.81
C TYR A 120 -0.60 -16.15 -8.36
N SER A 121 -1.92 -16.13 -8.09
CA SER A 121 -2.52 -15.96 -6.77
C SER A 121 -2.20 -17.01 -5.76
N ARG A 122 -2.41 -18.28 -6.14
CA ARG A 122 -2.11 -19.36 -5.22
C ARG A 122 -0.63 -19.34 -4.82
N ILE A 123 0.24 -18.98 -5.78
CA ILE A 123 1.66 -18.80 -5.47
C ILE A 123 1.84 -17.64 -4.48
N GLN A 124 1.20 -16.49 -4.72
CA GLN A 124 1.31 -15.34 -3.82
C GLN A 124 0.71 -15.63 -2.44
N TYR A 125 -0.43 -16.33 -2.36
CA TYR A 125 -1.00 -16.75 -1.07
C TYR A 125 -0.07 -17.70 -0.33
N ALA A 126 0.49 -18.69 -1.03
CA ALA A 126 1.47 -19.61 -0.44
C ALA A 126 2.74 -18.87 0.03
N ILE A 127 3.22 -17.89 -0.74
CA ILE A 127 4.35 -17.03 -0.35
C ILE A 127 4.00 -16.21 0.89
N TYR A 128 2.80 -15.63 0.97
CA TYR A 128 2.40 -14.83 2.13
C TYR A 128 2.36 -15.67 3.40
N PHE A 129 1.55 -16.74 3.42
CA PHE A 129 1.40 -17.58 4.61
C PHE A 129 2.70 -18.34 4.94
N GLY A 130 3.40 -18.86 3.92
CA GLY A 130 4.70 -19.49 4.08
C GLY A 130 5.77 -18.52 4.57
N GLY A 131 5.75 -17.27 4.10
CA GLY A 131 6.65 -16.21 4.55
C GLY A 131 6.43 -15.82 6.01
N VAL A 132 5.16 -15.72 6.44
CA VAL A 132 4.84 -15.48 7.86
C VAL A 132 5.30 -16.65 8.71
N ALA A 133 5.01 -17.89 8.29
CA ALA A 133 5.43 -19.09 9.02
C ALA A 133 6.97 -19.18 9.12
N LEU A 134 7.68 -18.88 8.02
CA LEU A 134 9.15 -18.84 8.00
C LEU A 134 9.69 -17.75 8.94
N ALA A 135 9.13 -16.54 8.91
CA ALA A 135 9.55 -15.45 9.78
C ALA A 135 9.36 -15.82 11.26
N LEU A 136 8.18 -16.36 11.62
CA LEU A 136 7.91 -16.83 12.98
C LEU A 136 8.89 -17.93 13.40
N ALA A 137 9.18 -18.89 12.52
CA ALA A 137 10.14 -19.95 12.79
C ALA A 137 11.57 -19.42 12.99
N ILE A 138 12.02 -18.47 12.17
CA ILE A 138 13.32 -17.82 12.30
C ILE A 138 13.42 -17.09 13.64
N TYR A 139 12.46 -16.23 13.98
CA TYR A 139 12.52 -15.46 15.23
C TYR A 139 12.38 -16.36 16.46
N LEU A 140 11.57 -17.41 16.39
CA LEU A 140 11.48 -18.42 17.44
C LEU A 140 12.82 -19.14 17.64
N ALA A 141 13.45 -19.56 16.56
CA ALA A 141 14.77 -20.21 16.62
C ALA A 141 15.86 -19.28 17.18
N LEU A 142 15.90 -18.01 16.73
CA LEU A 142 16.83 -17.00 17.24
C LEU A 142 16.60 -16.68 18.73
N TRP A 143 15.36 -16.71 19.18
CA TRP A 143 15.03 -16.55 20.59
C TRP A 143 15.47 -17.77 21.42
N LEU A 144 15.02 -18.98 21.02
CA LEU A 144 15.25 -20.19 21.81
C LEU A 144 16.71 -20.64 21.81
N SER A 145 17.48 -20.34 20.76
CA SER A 145 18.93 -20.65 20.70
C SER A 145 19.80 -19.78 21.60
N GLY A 146 19.24 -18.72 22.21
CA GLY A 146 20.02 -17.73 22.95
C GLY A 146 20.89 -16.83 22.09
N PHE A 147 20.65 -16.80 20.76
CA PHE A 147 21.36 -15.92 19.82
C PHE A 147 21.30 -14.44 20.23
N GLY A 148 20.14 -13.98 20.73
CA GLY A 148 19.98 -12.61 21.25
C GLY A 148 20.96 -12.30 22.38
N ALA A 149 21.16 -13.25 23.34
CA ALA A 149 22.09 -13.08 24.44
C ALA A 149 23.56 -13.11 23.96
N TRP A 150 23.88 -13.99 23.01
CA TRP A 150 25.21 -14.02 22.39
C TRP A 150 25.54 -12.69 21.71
N LEU A 151 24.61 -12.17 20.91
CA LEU A 151 24.78 -10.91 20.16
C LEU A 151 24.85 -9.68 21.07
N ARG A 152 24.03 -9.64 22.15
CA ARG A 152 24.15 -8.64 23.22
C ARG A 152 25.54 -8.65 23.86
N ASN A 153 26.06 -9.85 24.20
CA ASN A 153 27.38 -9.98 24.80
C ASN A 153 28.47 -9.48 23.84
N LEU A 154 28.33 -9.76 22.54
CA LEU A 154 29.26 -9.26 21.53
C LEU A 154 29.24 -7.72 21.48
N ALA A 155 28.07 -7.11 21.46
CA ALA A 155 27.92 -5.66 21.45
C ALA A 155 28.43 -5.01 22.75
N ALA A 156 28.21 -5.65 23.90
CA ALA A 156 28.67 -5.17 25.21
C ALA A 156 30.19 -5.20 25.37
N ARG A 157 30.92 -6.09 24.66
CA ARG A 157 32.38 -6.08 24.63
C ARG A 157 32.98 -4.83 24.01
N VAL A 158 32.24 -4.18 23.11
CA VAL A 158 32.70 -2.98 22.40
C VAL A 158 32.33 -1.70 23.14
N SER A 159 31.16 -1.65 23.76
CA SER A 159 30.72 -0.45 24.48
C SER A 159 29.63 -0.74 25.52
N ASN A 160 29.64 0.01 26.61
CA ASN A 160 28.56 0.04 27.60
C ASN A 160 27.41 1.00 27.22
N HIS A 161 27.57 1.84 26.20
CA HIS A 161 26.54 2.76 25.75
C HIS A 161 25.52 2.04 24.85
N LEU A 162 24.24 2.11 25.23
CA LEU A 162 23.15 1.43 24.52
C LEU A 162 23.11 1.76 23.02
N PHE A 163 23.30 3.03 22.63
CA PHE A 163 23.31 3.41 21.22
C PHE A 163 24.42 2.71 20.42
N LEU A 164 25.63 2.66 20.97
CA LEU A 164 26.77 1.96 20.33
C LEU A 164 26.54 0.45 20.31
N GLN A 165 25.88 -0.13 21.31
CA GLN A 165 25.45 -1.51 21.26
C GLN A 165 24.44 -1.76 20.14
N CYS A 166 23.49 -0.85 19.92
CA CYS A 166 22.52 -0.97 18.82
C CYS A 166 23.20 -0.86 17.44
N LEU A 167 24.25 -0.05 17.27
CA LEU A 167 25.04 0.03 16.02
C LEU A 167 25.72 -1.29 15.63
N ILE A 168 25.91 -2.22 16.59
CA ILE A 168 26.49 -3.55 16.34
C ILE A 168 25.38 -4.60 16.28
N PHE A 169 24.50 -4.59 17.26
CA PHE A 169 23.44 -5.59 17.42
C PHE A 169 22.48 -5.59 16.23
N VAL A 170 21.95 -4.42 15.87
CA VAL A 170 20.89 -4.30 14.88
C VAL A 170 21.32 -4.70 13.46
N PRO A 171 22.47 -4.21 12.94
CA PRO A 171 22.93 -4.65 11.61
C PRO A 171 23.19 -6.15 11.53
N ILE A 172 23.86 -6.74 12.52
CA ILE A 172 24.16 -8.19 12.50
C ILE A 172 22.84 -8.99 12.55
N PHE A 173 21.90 -8.60 13.40
CA PHE A 173 20.59 -9.26 13.49
C PHE A 173 19.85 -9.21 12.16
N TRP A 174 19.72 -8.01 11.56
CA TRP A 174 18.96 -7.85 10.33
C TRP A 174 19.62 -8.46 9.10
N VAL A 175 20.95 -8.39 8.99
CA VAL A 175 21.68 -9.08 7.92
C VAL A 175 21.48 -10.59 8.02
N LEU A 176 21.55 -11.18 9.21
CA LEU A 176 21.30 -12.60 9.40
C LEU A 176 19.86 -12.98 9.00
N VAL A 177 18.87 -12.24 9.49
CA VAL A 177 17.46 -12.48 9.16
C VAL A 177 17.23 -12.35 7.64
N SER A 178 17.81 -11.33 7.02
CA SER A 178 17.70 -11.12 5.56
C SER A 178 18.36 -12.23 4.76
N ILE A 179 19.49 -12.77 5.20
CA ILE A 179 20.13 -13.96 4.57
C ILE A 179 19.20 -15.17 4.67
N LEU A 180 18.61 -15.43 5.83
CA LEU A 180 17.72 -16.57 6.05
C LEU A 180 16.41 -16.47 5.24
N GLN A 181 15.96 -15.26 4.93
CA GLN A 181 14.75 -15.00 4.13
C GLN A 181 15.06 -14.77 2.64
N PHE A 182 16.31 -14.57 2.25
CA PHE A 182 16.72 -14.17 0.90
C PHE A 182 16.15 -15.07 -0.20
N THR A 183 16.14 -16.38 0.01
CA THR A 183 15.60 -17.33 -0.99
C THR A 183 14.11 -17.06 -1.29
N LEU A 184 13.33 -16.74 -0.25
CA LEU A 184 11.91 -16.42 -0.41
C LEU A 184 11.73 -15.05 -1.07
N ASP A 185 12.51 -14.05 -0.65
CA ASP A 185 12.49 -12.71 -1.24
C ASP A 185 12.85 -12.74 -2.73
N PHE A 186 13.92 -13.46 -3.08
CA PHE A 186 14.35 -13.65 -4.46
C PHE A 186 13.28 -14.39 -5.28
N TYR A 187 12.77 -15.50 -4.76
CA TYR A 187 11.73 -16.26 -5.44
C TYR A 187 10.47 -15.42 -5.67
N SER A 188 9.99 -14.73 -4.65
CA SER A 188 8.78 -13.92 -4.71
C SER A 188 8.95 -12.64 -5.53
N GLY A 189 10.03 -11.89 -5.29
CA GLY A 189 10.23 -10.54 -5.83
C GLY A 189 10.88 -10.52 -7.20
N TYR A 190 11.61 -11.58 -7.57
CA TYR A 190 12.26 -11.67 -8.86
C TYR A 190 11.71 -12.80 -9.74
N VAL A 191 11.80 -14.05 -9.27
CA VAL A 191 11.49 -15.23 -10.11
C VAL A 191 10.02 -15.29 -10.50
N VAL A 192 9.12 -15.15 -9.54
CA VAL A 192 7.67 -15.24 -9.80
C VAL A 192 7.22 -14.11 -10.70
N ASP A 193 7.67 -12.89 -10.47
CA ASP A 193 7.26 -11.73 -11.26
C ASP A 193 7.73 -11.81 -12.71
N HIS A 194 8.96 -12.30 -12.94
CA HIS A 194 9.44 -12.55 -14.31
C HIS A 194 8.69 -13.70 -14.98
N ARG A 195 8.45 -14.80 -14.25
CA ARG A 195 7.70 -15.95 -14.77
C ARG A 195 6.30 -15.57 -15.27
N PHE A 196 5.67 -14.60 -14.62
CA PHE A 196 4.35 -14.13 -14.99
C PHE A 196 4.37 -12.89 -15.89
N ASN A 197 5.55 -12.47 -16.33
CA ASN A 197 5.74 -11.30 -17.20
C ASN A 197 5.24 -9.99 -16.58
N LEU A 198 5.47 -9.82 -15.29
CA LEU A 198 5.04 -8.66 -14.52
C LEU A 198 6.22 -7.76 -14.10
N SER A 199 7.45 -8.25 -14.23
CA SER A 199 8.67 -7.47 -13.99
C SER A 199 9.49 -7.35 -15.27
N THR A 200 10.11 -6.18 -15.44
CA THR A 200 11.11 -5.86 -16.48
C THR A 200 12.49 -5.65 -15.86
N GLN A 201 12.60 -5.74 -14.53
CA GLN A 201 13.80 -5.40 -13.78
C GLN A 201 14.90 -6.45 -13.98
N SER A 202 16.13 -6.03 -14.33
CA SER A 202 17.27 -6.94 -14.37
C SER A 202 17.67 -7.41 -12.97
N PHE A 203 18.30 -8.60 -12.86
CA PHE A 203 18.75 -9.13 -11.57
C PHE A 203 19.68 -8.19 -10.81
N PRO A 204 20.69 -7.55 -11.42
CA PRO A 204 21.54 -6.59 -10.72
C PRO A 204 20.76 -5.37 -10.18
N SER A 205 19.78 -4.87 -10.95
CA SER A 205 18.91 -3.77 -10.52
C SER A 205 18.03 -4.18 -9.35
N TRP A 206 17.45 -5.41 -9.40
CA TRP A 206 16.67 -5.97 -8.32
C TRP A 206 17.50 -6.13 -7.04
N LEU A 207 18.70 -6.70 -7.16
CA LEU A 207 19.59 -6.92 -6.01
C LEU A 207 20.06 -5.58 -5.40
N ALA A 208 20.33 -4.58 -6.23
CA ALA A 208 20.67 -3.24 -5.76
C ALA A 208 19.51 -2.59 -4.98
N ASP A 209 18.28 -2.73 -5.46
CA ASP A 209 17.10 -2.21 -4.75
C ASP A 209 16.84 -2.98 -3.44
N TRP A 210 17.02 -4.30 -3.45
CA TRP A 210 16.96 -5.12 -2.23
C TRP A 210 18.01 -4.67 -1.20
N GLY A 211 19.24 -4.42 -1.64
CA GLY A 211 20.33 -3.93 -0.78
C GLY A 211 20.06 -2.52 -0.22
N LYS A 212 19.54 -1.58 -1.04
CA LYS A 212 19.13 -0.24 -0.57
C LYS A 212 18.02 -0.33 0.48
N ALA A 213 17.01 -1.18 0.24
CA ALA A 213 15.92 -1.37 1.18
C ALA A 213 16.42 -1.96 2.51
N LEU A 214 17.32 -2.94 2.47
CA LEU A 214 17.97 -3.49 3.66
C LEU A 214 18.77 -2.42 4.40
N GLY A 215 19.54 -1.60 3.71
CA GLY A 215 20.31 -0.49 4.30
C GLY A 215 19.42 0.54 5.00
N LEU A 216 18.34 0.97 4.35
CA LEU A 216 17.34 1.87 4.95
C LEU A 216 16.66 1.25 6.16
N THR A 217 16.31 -0.03 6.09
CA THR A 217 15.73 -0.79 7.21
C THR A 217 16.66 -0.83 8.40
N ILE A 218 17.93 -1.18 8.19
CA ILE A 218 18.94 -1.21 9.25
C ILE A 218 19.10 0.16 9.90
N LEU A 219 19.21 1.21 9.07
CA LEU A 219 19.35 2.59 9.57
C LEU A 219 18.17 2.98 10.46
N ALA A 220 16.94 2.79 9.99
CA ALA A 220 15.75 3.08 10.77
C ALA A 220 15.64 2.22 12.02
N ALA A 221 15.98 0.93 11.91
CA ALA A 221 15.96 -0.02 13.02
C ALA A 221 16.93 0.34 14.14
N ILE A 222 18.12 0.85 13.83
CA ILE A 222 19.07 1.30 14.85
C ILE A 222 18.43 2.32 15.79
N PHE A 223 17.80 3.34 15.24
CA PHE A 223 17.13 4.38 16.02
C PHE A 223 15.89 3.85 16.76
N ALA A 224 15.04 3.07 16.08
CA ALA A 224 13.84 2.52 16.69
C ALA A 224 14.14 1.59 17.87
N VAL A 225 15.13 0.68 17.70
CA VAL A 225 15.55 -0.24 18.76
C VAL A 225 16.22 0.50 19.91
N TRP A 226 17.05 1.50 19.61
CA TRP A 226 17.64 2.35 20.66
C TRP A 226 16.55 3.07 21.46
N ILE A 227 15.58 3.70 20.83
CA ILE A 227 14.45 4.39 21.50
C ILE A 227 13.63 3.38 22.31
N LEU A 228 13.29 2.22 21.74
CA LEU A 228 12.53 1.17 22.40
C LEU A 228 13.22 0.73 23.71
N TYR A 229 14.49 0.31 23.63
CA TYR A 229 15.19 -0.16 24.81
C TYR A 229 15.52 0.96 25.82
N ARG A 230 15.72 2.19 25.35
CA ARG A 230 15.84 3.35 26.22
C ARG A 230 14.54 3.57 27.01
N THR A 231 13.41 3.41 26.36
CA THR A 231 12.07 3.56 26.96
C THR A 231 11.77 2.41 27.93
N ILE A 232 12.04 1.16 27.54
CA ILE A 232 11.86 -0.02 28.42
C ILE A 232 12.69 0.13 29.69
N ARG A 233 13.98 0.50 29.58
CA ARG A 233 14.87 0.69 30.73
C ARG A 233 14.46 1.84 31.63
N HIS A 234 13.92 2.93 31.05
CA HIS A 234 13.47 4.09 31.81
C HIS A 234 12.14 3.81 32.55
N SER A 235 11.21 3.09 31.93
CA SER A 235 9.89 2.82 32.48
C SER A 235 9.42 1.39 32.21
N PRO A 236 9.91 0.37 32.94
CA PRO A 236 9.64 -1.05 32.65
C PRO A 236 8.14 -1.43 32.70
N ARG A 237 7.30 -0.68 33.40
CA ARG A 237 5.86 -0.95 33.53
C ARG A 237 5.00 -0.21 32.52
N ARG A 238 5.49 0.92 31.97
CA ARG A 238 4.71 1.84 31.10
C ARG A 238 5.38 2.07 29.75
N TRP A 239 6.44 1.33 29.42
CA TRP A 239 7.20 1.52 28.17
C TRP A 239 6.31 1.40 26.94
N TRP A 240 5.33 0.51 26.94
CA TRP A 240 4.39 0.29 25.84
C TRP A 240 3.59 1.56 25.51
N LEU A 241 3.11 2.27 26.53
CA LEU A 241 2.40 3.54 26.35
C LEU A 241 3.33 4.68 25.94
N ILE A 242 4.50 4.80 26.61
CA ILE A 242 5.48 5.85 26.29
C ILE A 242 6.05 5.66 24.90
N PHE A 243 6.36 4.43 24.53
CA PHE A 243 6.87 4.11 23.19
C PHE A 243 5.82 4.41 22.13
N TRP A 244 4.57 4.00 22.32
CA TRP A 244 3.45 4.37 21.46
C TRP A 244 3.34 5.90 21.29
N LEU A 245 3.39 6.69 22.36
CA LEU A 245 3.37 8.15 22.27
C LEU A 245 4.56 8.74 21.48
N ILE A 246 5.75 8.13 21.57
CA ILE A 246 6.91 8.55 20.78
C ILE A 246 6.74 8.20 19.31
N THR A 247 6.08 7.07 19.03
CA THR A 247 5.89 6.58 17.65
C THR A 247 4.88 7.42 16.87
N LEU A 248 3.93 8.11 17.50
CA LEU A 248 2.97 9.01 16.83
C LEU A 248 3.65 10.10 15.97
N PRO A 249 4.46 11.00 16.55
CA PRO A 249 5.13 12.04 15.75
C PRO A 249 6.15 11.46 14.76
N LEU A 250 6.74 10.30 15.07
CA LEU A 250 7.68 9.64 14.18
C LEU A 250 6.98 9.10 12.93
N ALA A 251 5.79 8.54 13.07
CA ALA A 251 5.00 8.09 11.92
C ALA A 251 4.65 9.24 10.99
N LEU A 252 4.12 10.32 11.57
CA LEU A 252 3.81 11.54 10.81
C LEU A 252 5.05 12.10 10.09
N PHE A 253 6.20 12.09 10.75
CA PHE A 253 7.45 12.53 10.15
C PHE A 253 7.86 11.63 8.97
N VAL A 254 7.74 10.32 9.12
CA VAL A 254 8.07 9.38 8.04
C VAL A 254 7.11 9.53 6.86
N MET A 255 5.81 9.64 7.12
CA MET A 255 4.82 9.92 6.08
C MET A 255 5.12 11.21 5.31
N PHE A 256 5.59 12.25 6.01
CA PHE A 256 5.99 13.51 5.37
C PHE A 256 7.25 13.37 4.52
N ILE A 257 8.26 12.62 5.00
CA ILE A 257 9.59 12.60 4.35
C ILE A 257 9.72 11.55 3.25
N GLU A 258 8.92 10.48 3.31
CA GLU A 258 8.97 9.35 2.38
C GLU A 258 8.89 9.78 0.90
N PRO A 259 7.92 10.60 0.46
CA PRO A 259 7.79 11.00 -0.94
C PRO A 259 8.99 11.81 -1.48
N TRP A 260 9.75 12.44 -0.60
CA TRP A 260 10.87 13.32 -0.98
C TRP A 260 12.23 12.65 -0.89
N VAL A 261 12.38 11.71 0.02
CA VAL A 261 13.68 11.10 0.33
C VAL A 261 13.72 9.64 -0.10
N VAL A 262 12.70 8.84 0.24
CA VAL A 262 12.75 7.40 0.01
C VAL A 262 12.39 7.07 -1.44
N GLU A 263 11.30 7.60 -1.96
CA GLU A 263 10.85 7.29 -3.32
C GLU A 263 11.86 7.61 -4.41
N PRO A 264 12.57 8.76 -4.40
CA PRO A 264 13.55 9.09 -5.44
C PRO A 264 14.77 8.15 -5.45
N LEU A 265 15.03 7.39 -4.39
CA LEU A 265 16.08 6.36 -4.36
C LEU A 265 15.74 5.17 -5.27
N PHE A 266 14.46 4.96 -5.56
CA PHE A 266 13.98 3.81 -6.32
C PHE A 266 13.44 4.16 -7.69
N TYR A 267 12.85 5.36 -7.89
CA TYR A 267 12.18 5.75 -9.13
C TYR A 267 12.54 7.17 -9.57
N LYS A 268 12.43 7.41 -10.88
CA LYS A 268 12.59 8.73 -11.49
C LYS A 268 11.23 9.36 -11.74
N TYR A 269 11.16 10.68 -11.56
CA TYR A 269 9.96 11.49 -11.77
C TYR A 269 10.24 12.56 -12.80
N THR A 270 9.27 12.80 -13.66
CA THR A 270 9.22 13.91 -14.61
C THR A 270 7.89 14.64 -14.49
N LEU A 271 7.86 15.94 -14.82
CA LEU A 271 6.59 16.67 -14.88
C LEU A 271 5.73 16.09 -16.01
N LEU A 272 4.49 15.71 -15.69
CA LEU A 272 3.55 15.13 -16.67
C LEU A 272 3.21 16.13 -17.78
N GLU A 273 3.22 17.43 -17.49
CA GLU A 273 2.97 18.48 -18.48
C GLU A 273 3.94 18.44 -19.66
N LYS A 274 5.16 17.95 -19.48
CA LYS A 274 6.17 17.84 -20.55
C LYS A 274 5.85 16.75 -21.56
N THR A 275 5.19 15.68 -21.13
CA THR A 275 4.90 14.49 -21.95
C THR A 275 3.43 14.44 -22.36
N HIS A 276 2.51 14.86 -21.48
CA HIS A 276 1.06 14.78 -21.66
C HIS A 276 0.34 16.06 -21.22
N PRO A 277 0.55 17.22 -21.90
CA PRO A 277 0.05 18.53 -21.46
C PRO A 277 -1.49 18.58 -21.38
N ALA A 278 -2.20 17.98 -22.34
CA ALA A 278 -3.66 17.95 -22.34
C ALA A 278 -4.24 17.14 -21.15
N LEU A 279 -3.65 15.98 -20.86
CA LEU A 279 -4.07 15.17 -19.71
C LEU A 279 -3.76 15.90 -18.40
N THR A 280 -2.60 16.55 -18.30
CA THR A 280 -2.22 17.33 -17.11
C THR A 280 -3.24 18.44 -16.81
N THR A 281 -3.74 19.15 -17.84
CA THR A 281 -4.77 20.16 -17.67
C THR A 281 -6.08 19.54 -17.16
N ARG A 282 -6.51 18.43 -17.73
CA ARG A 282 -7.73 17.72 -17.28
C ARG A 282 -7.61 17.22 -15.84
N ILE A 283 -6.44 16.72 -15.44
CA ILE A 283 -6.18 16.30 -14.05
C ILE A 283 -6.26 17.49 -13.10
N GLU A 284 -5.60 18.62 -13.44
CA GLU A 284 -5.65 19.85 -12.63
C GLU A 284 -7.08 20.34 -12.46
N GLU A 285 -7.87 20.39 -13.54
CA GLU A 285 -9.29 20.78 -13.51
C GLU A 285 -10.12 19.85 -12.63
N MET A 286 -9.91 18.54 -12.72
CA MET A 286 -10.63 17.55 -11.92
C MET A 286 -10.30 17.67 -10.41
N VAL A 287 -9.03 17.77 -10.03
CA VAL A 287 -8.64 17.89 -8.62
C VAL A 287 -9.08 19.24 -8.05
N HIS A 288 -9.05 20.30 -8.86
CA HIS A 288 -9.59 21.60 -8.46
C HIS A 288 -11.12 21.58 -8.30
N TYR A 289 -11.82 20.88 -9.19
CA TYR A 289 -13.27 20.65 -9.05
C TYR A 289 -13.60 19.87 -7.77
N ALA A 290 -12.74 18.94 -7.34
CA ALA A 290 -12.85 18.23 -6.07
C ALA A 290 -12.51 19.10 -4.85
N GLY A 291 -11.95 20.30 -5.04
CA GLY A 291 -11.58 21.25 -3.97
C GLY A 291 -10.12 21.18 -3.54
N LEU A 292 -9.26 20.48 -4.28
CA LEU A 292 -7.82 20.40 -4.02
C LEU A 292 -7.07 21.44 -4.86
N ASP A 293 -6.01 22.04 -4.30
CA ASP A 293 -5.13 22.98 -4.97
C ASP A 293 -3.80 22.33 -5.36
N ILE A 294 -3.86 21.48 -6.41
CA ILE A 294 -2.68 20.79 -6.95
C ILE A 294 -2.37 21.35 -8.34
N PRO A 295 -1.43 22.29 -8.48
CA PRO A 295 -1.05 22.87 -9.76
C PRO A 295 -0.29 21.87 -10.65
N LYS A 296 -0.23 22.12 -11.95
CA LYS A 296 0.50 21.30 -12.96
C LYS A 296 1.95 20.99 -12.57
N SER A 297 2.61 21.92 -11.88
CA SER A 297 3.98 21.72 -11.37
C SER A 297 4.13 20.64 -10.30
N ARG A 298 3.00 20.10 -9.81
CA ARG A 298 2.94 19.01 -8.83
C ARG A 298 2.24 17.75 -9.39
N ILE A 299 2.11 17.65 -10.71
CA ILE A 299 1.59 16.46 -11.41
C ILE A 299 2.74 15.80 -12.14
N PHE A 300 3.05 14.57 -11.77
CA PHE A 300 4.25 13.86 -12.21
C PHE A 300 3.93 12.56 -12.94
N GLU A 301 4.78 12.22 -13.90
CA GLU A 301 4.94 10.89 -14.46
C GLU A 301 6.09 10.18 -13.72
N MET A 302 5.87 8.91 -13.35
CA MET A 302 6.89 8.05 -12.75
C MET A 302 7.31 6.97 -13.72
N SER A 303 8.64 6.80 -13.93
CA SER A 303 9.22 5.76 -14.79
C SER A 303 9.14 4.38 -14.11
N ALA A 304 7.94 3.80 -14.03
CA ALA A 304 7.69 2.49 -13.45
C ALA A 304 8.06 1.34 -14.40
N SER A 305 7.94 1.56 -15.72
CA SER A 305 8.22 0.57 -16.75
C SER A 305 9.64 0.03 -16.74
N ALA A 306 10.58 0.76 -16.16
CA ALA A 306 11.96 0.29 -15.96
C ALA A 306 12.06 -0.92 -15.02
N LYS A 307 11.03 -1.20 -14.20
CA LYS A 307 11.04 -2.26 -13.19
C LYS A 307 9.83 -3.17 -13.23
N THR A 308 8.67 -2.67 -13.63
CA THR A 308 7.40 -3.41 -13.58
C THR A 308 6.55 -3.14 -14.81
N ARG A 309 5.60 -4.02 -15.08
CA ARG A 309 4.53 -3.84 -16.09
C ARG A 309 3.18 -3.52 -15.44
N THR A 310 3.11 -3.47 -14.14
CA THR A 310 1.88 -3.15 -13.43
C THR A 310 1.49 -1.69 -13.61
N LEU A 311 0.21 -1.40 -13.39
CA LEU A 311 -0.37 -0.07 -13.55
C LEU A 311 -0.60 0.57 -12.18
N ASN A 312 -0.38 1.88 -12.08
CA ASN A 312 -0.75 2.64 -10.91
C ASN A 312 -0.84 4.15 -11.20
N ALA A 313 -1.67 4.84 -10.40
CA ALA A 313 -1.67 6.27 -10.24
C ALA A 313 -2.09 6.58 -8.79
N TYR A 314 -1.70 7.72 -8.25
CA TYR A 314 -2.03 8.07 -6.86
C TYR A 314 -1.92 9.57 -6.62
N VAL A 315 -2.61 10.03 -5.57
CA VAL A 315 -2.44 11.35 -4.97
C VAL A 315 -1.68 11.17 -3.65
N SER A 316 -0.68 11.98 -3.37
CA SER A 316 0.11 11.93 -2.14
C SER A 316 0.58 13.32 -1.71
N GLY A 317 1.05 13.44 -0.45
CA GLY A 317 1.51 14.68 0.13
C GLY A 317 0.50 15.33 1.06
N ILE A 318 0.86 16.39 1.79
CA ILE A 318 0.00 17.10 2.75
C ILE A 318 0.01 18.60 2.42
N GLY A 319 -1.16 19.20 2.18
CA GLY A 319 -1.30 20.61 1.92
C GLY A 319 -0.41 21.07 0.75
N ARG A 320 0.58 21.92 0.97
CA ARG A 320 1.47 22.40 -0.12
C ARG A 320 2.37 21.34 -0.74
N SER A 321 2.48 20.15 -0.14
CA SER A 321 3.24 19.03 -0.71
C SER A 321 2.39 18.05 -1.52
N GLU A 322 1.09 18.27 -1.60
CA GLU A 322 0.15 17.45 -2.38
C GLU A 322 0.59 17.36 -3.83
N ARG A 323 0.58 16.16 -4.37
CA ARG A 323 0.98 15.87 -5.74
C ARG A 323 0.21 14.70 -6.32
N VAL A 324 0.03 14.72 -7.63
CA VAL A 324 -0.50 13.59 -8.40
C VAL A 324 0.67 12.89 -9.09
N VAL A 325 0.67 11.57 -9.07
CA VAL A 325 1.66 10.76 -9.78
C VAL A 325 0.93 9.72 -10.64
N VAL A 326 1.27 9.67 -11.92
CA VAL A 326 0.77 8.66 -12.85
C VAL A 326 1.98 7.85 -13.36
N TRP A 327 1.86 6.53 -13.35
CA TRP A 327 2.92 5.68 -13.89
C TRP A 327 2.92 5.69 -15.42
N ASP A 328 4.11 5.63 -16.01
CA ASP A 328 4.29 5.56 -17.47
C ASP A 328 3.60 4.34 -18.10
N ASN A 329 3.49 3.22 -17.39
CA ASN A 329 2.68 2.07 -17.80
C ASN A 329 1.19 2.42 -17.86
N THR A 330 0.68 3.15 -16.87
CA THR A 330 -0.72 3.58 -16.80
C THR A 330 -1.06 4.55 -17.93
N LEU A 331 -0.16 5.47 -18.24
CA LEU A 331 -0.29 6.41 -19.38
C LEU A 331 -0.36 5.68 -20.72
N ARG A 332 0.29 4.52 -20.85
CA ARG A 332 0.32 3.73 -22.08
C ARG A 332 -0.89 2.84 -22.25
N GLU A 333 -1.41 2.25 -21.17
CA GLU A 333 -2.45 1.21 -21.24
C GLU A 333 -3.86 1.76 -21.03
N LEU A 334 -4.03 2.90 -20.36
CA LEU A 334 -5.33 3.50 -20.09
C LEU A 334 -5.56 4.75 -20.95
N SER A 335 -6.80 4.93 -21.39
CA SER A 335 -7.24 6.19 -22.00
C SER A 335 -7.27 7.35 -20.98
N PRO A 336 -7.26 8.61 -21.42
CA PRO A 336 -7.37 9.76 -20.51
C PRO A 336 -8.58 9.71 -19.58
N ASP A 337 -9.74 9.22 -20.04
CA ASP A 337 -10.95 9.13 -19.21
C ASP A 337 -10.83 8.03 -18.13
N GLU A 338 -10.21 6.92 -18.47
CA GLU A 338 -9.92 5.84 -17.52
C GLU A 338 -8.89 6.27 -16.47
N ILE A 339 -7.86 7.04 -16.86
CA ILE A 339 -6.89 7.64 -15.93
C ILE A 339 -7.59 8.60 -14.98
N LEU A 340 -8.49 9.47 -15.48
CA LEU A 340 -9.27 10.37 -14.64
C LEU A 340 -10.19 9.60 -13.69
N SER A 341 -10.78 8.48 -14.12
CA SER A 341 -11.58 7.62 -13.25
C SER A 341 -10.76 7.04 -12.09
N VAL A 342 -9.54 6.55 -12.37
CA VAL A 342 -8.60 6.08 -11.32
C VAL A 342 -8.21 7.22 -10.38
N LEU A 343 -7.83 8.38 -10.92
CA LEU A 343 -7.44 9.53 -10.10
C LEU A 343 -8.61 10.13 -9.32
N ALA A 344 -9.84 10.02 -9.80
CA ALA A 344 -11.04 10.44 -9.07
C ALA A 344 -11.27 9.55 -7.83
N HIS A 345 -11.01 8.25 -7.93
CA HIS A 345 -11.00 7.33 -6.80
C HIS A 345 -9.92 7.74 -5.77
N GLU A 346 -8.68 8.00 -6.23
CA GLU A 346 -7.59 8.45 -5.36
C GLU A 346 -7.90 9.81 -4.68
N THR A 347 -8.52 10.71 -5.43
CA THR A 347 -9.02 12.00 -4.91
C THR A 347 -10.08 11.80 -3.82
N GLY A 348 -10.90 10.74 -3.95
CA GLY A 348 -11.88 10.34 -2.94
C GLY A 348 -11.23 10.01 -1.59
N HIS A 349 -10.13 9.26 -1.58
CA HIS A 349 -9.38 9.00 -0.34
C HIS A 349 -8.92 10.29 0.33
N TYR A 350 -8.51 11.25 -0.49
CA TYR A 350 -8.00 12.53 -0.02
C TYR A 350 -9.11 13.40 0.58
N VAL A 351 -10.15 13.69 -0.20
CA VAL A 351 -11.27 14.57 0.19
C VAL A 351 -12.09 14.00 1.35
N LEU A 352 -12.24 12.69 1.41
CA LEU A 352 -12.95 12.01 2.50
C LEU A 352 -12.08 11.80 3.76
N HIS A 353 -10.83 12.26 3.72
CA HIS A 353 -9.87 12.13 4.81
C HIS A 353 -9.66 10.68 5.29
N HIS A 354 -9.66 9.72 4.36
CA HIS A 354 -9.50 8.32 4.71
C HIS A 354 -8.16 8.07 5.40
N GLY A 355 -7.07 8.66 4.93
CA GLY A 355 -5.75 8.52 5.53
C GLY A 355 -5.71 8.96 7.00
N LEU A 356 -6.34 10.10 7.35
CA LEU A 356 -6.41 10.55 8.76
C LEU A 356 -7.26 9.62 9.63
N LYS A 357 -8.41 9.19 9.10
CA LYS A 357 -9.30 8.27 9.81
C LYS A 357 -8.63 6.92 10.05
N GLU A 358 -7.94 6.40 9.02
CA GLU A 358 -7.16 5.17 9.12
C GLU A 358 -6.01 5.31 10.11
N PHE A 359 -5.22 6.38 10.01
CA PHE A 359 -4.16 6.66 10.97
C PHE A 359 -4.67 6.69 12.42
N ALA A 360 -5.76 7.42 12.70
CA ALA A 360 -6.32 7.49 14.04
C ALA A 360 -6.80 6.12 14.57
N LEU A 361 -7.42 5.32 13.69
CA LEU A 361 -7.89 3.99 14.03
C LEU A 361 -6.74 2.99 14.19
N ASP A 362 -5.75 3.06 13.31
CA ASP A 362 -4.54 2.24 13.39
C ASP A 362 -3.77 2.50 14.68
N GLU A 363 -3.67 3.75 15.10
CA GLU A 363 -3.02 4.12 16.35
C GLU A 363 -3.79 3.67 17.58
N LEU A 364 -5.12 3.67 17.52
CA LEU A 364 -5.95 3.11 18.58
C LEU A 364 -5.76 1.58 18.70
N VAL A 365 -5.77 0.89 17.58
CA VAL A 365 -5.51 -0.55 17.52
C VAL A 365 -4.06 -0.86 17.92
N ALA A 366 -3.11 -0.02 17.52
CA ALA A 366 -1.71 -0.15 17.91
C ALA A 366 -1.53 -0.03 19.43
N LEU A 367 -2.21 0.90 20.07
CA LEU A 367 -2.16 1.07 21.54
C LEU A 367 -2.58 -0.22 22.25
N GLU A 368 -3.67 -0.85 21.80
CA GLU A 368 -4.16 -2.13 22.35
C GLU A 368 -3.10 -3.23 22.15
N TRP A 369 -2.54 -3.35 20.95
CA TRP A 369 -1.54 -4.38 20.64
C TRP A 369 -0.19 -4.15 21.32
N PHE A 370 0.22 -2.91 21.56
CA PHE A 370 1.39 -2.62 22.39
C PHE A 370 1.18 -3.10 23.82
N PHE A 371 -0.03 -2.89 24.37
CA PHE A 371 -0.36 -3.40 25.71
C PHE A 371 -0.38 -4.94 25.75
N VAL A 372 -1.01 -5.60 24.80
CA VAL A 372 -1.01 -7.07 24.68
C VAL A 372 0.43 -7.58 24.52
N GLY A 373 1.22 -6.96 23.65
CA GLY A 373 2.63 -7.29 23.46
C GLY A 373 3.45 -7.16 24.74
N PHE A 374 3.21 -6.11 25.52
CA PHE A 374 3.83 -5.95 26.84
C PHE A 374 3.50 -7.10 27.79
N LEU A 375 2.23 -7.50 27.88
CA LEU A 375 1.79 -8.61 28.74
C LEU A 375 2.45 -9.93 28.32
N VAL A 376 2.39 -10.25 27.03
CA VAL A 376 2.95 -11.50 26.46
C VAL A 376 4.47 -11.52 26.63
N ALA A 377 5.17 -10.43 26.29
CA ALA A 377 6.62 -10.35 26.42
C ALA A 377 7.09 -10.48 27.88
N THR A 378 6.38 -9.80 28.81
CA THR A 378 6.69 -9.89 30.24
C THR A 378 6.49 -11.30 30.76
N ALA A 379 5.40 -11.96 30.40
CA ALA A 379 5.14 -13.35 30.78
C ALA A 379 6.17 -14.31 30.20
N ALA A 380 6.53 -14.13 28.93
CA ALA A 380 7.53 -14.97 28.24
C ALA A 380 8.93 -14.82 28.86
N VAL A 381 9.37 -13.61 29.13
CA VAL A 381 10.66 -13.35 29.78
C VAL A 381 10.68 -13.95 31.20
N ARG A 382 9.61 -13.79 31.96
CA ARG A 382 9.53 -14.41 33.31
C ARG A 382 9.60 -15.93 33.25
N ARG A 383 8.99 -16.55 32.24
CA ARG A 383 8.89 -18.04 32.15
C ARG A 383 10.11 -18.69 31.52
N TRP A 384 10.70 -18.04 30.49
CA TRP A 384 11.74 -18.63 29.65
C TRP A 384 13.05 -17.83 29.62
N GLY A 385 13.08 -16.60 30.16
CA GLY A 385 14.25 -15.73 30.15
C GLY A 385 15.53 -16.40 30.65
N PRO A 386 15.52 -17.09 31.83
CA PRO A 386 16.73 -17.78 32.33
C PRO A 386 17.27 -18.87 31.37
N LYS A 387 16.39 -19.53 30.61
CA LYS A 387 16.75 -20.55 29.64
C LYS A 387 17.33 -20.01 28.34
N THR A 388 16.98 -18.77 28.00
CA THR A 388 17.34 -18.08 26.72
C THR A 388 18.38 -16.99 26.94
N GLY A 389 18.89 -16.83 28.17
CA GLY A 389 19.90 -15.83 28.52
C GLY A 389 19.38 -14.41 28.57
N ILE A 390 18.06 -14.24 28.74
CA ILE A 390 17.40 -12.92 28.88
C ILE A 390 17.22 -12.60 30.35
N GLU A 391 17.87 -11.55 30.83
CA GLU A 391 17.81 -11.14 32.24
C GLU A 391 16.48 -10.43 32.57
N ASN A 392 16.07 -9.50 31.71
CA ASN A 392 14.82 -8.76 31.80
C ASN A 392 14.43 -8.22 30.43
N LEU A 393 13.24 -7.63 30.32
CA LEU A 393 12.74 -7.12 29.02
C LEU A 393 13.60 -5.97 28.47
N GLY A 394 14.27 -5.18 29.32
CA GLY A 394 15.18 -4.09 28.91
C GLY A 394 16.58 -4.57 28.44
N ASP A 395 16.80 -5.88 28.43
CA ASP A 395 17.97 -6.52 27.87
C ASP A 395 17.82 -6.70 26.34
N LEU A 396 18.81 -6.25 25.55
CA LEU A 396 18.81 -6.43 24.08
C LEU A 396 18.65 -7.90 23.66
N ALA A 397 19.01 -8.86 24.52
CA ALA A 397 18.77 -10.28 24.29
C ALA A 397 17.28 -10.61 24.09
N SER A 398 16.35 -9.78 24.57
CA SER A 398 14.90 -9.94 24.38
C SER A 398 14.42 -9.59 22.96
N PHE A 399 15.25 -8.98 22.12
CA PHE A 399 14.85 -8.46 20.82
C PHE A 399 14.26 -9.52 19.88
N PRO A 400 14.83 -10.73 19.69
CA PRO A 400 14.19 -11.76 18.86
C PRO A 400 12.80 -12.16 19.35
N LEU A 401 12.57 -12.18 20.68
CA LEU A 401 11.25 -12.43 21.26
C LEU A 401 10.27 -11.30 20.95
N LEU A 402 10.70 -10.04 21.08
CA LEU A 402 9.83 -8.89 20.76
C LEU A 402 9.43 -8.88 19.29
N VAL A 403 10.35 -9.20 18.37
CA VAL A 403 10.05 -9.29 16.93
C VAL A 403 9.12 -10.47 16.65
N LEU A 404 9.30 -11.61 17.30
CA LEU A 404 8.39 -12.76 17.19
C LEU A 404 6.96 -12.39 17.59
N ILE A 405 6.80 -11.76 18.76
CA ILE A 405 5.49 -11.34 19.26
C ILE A 405 4.85 -10.34 18.31
N LEU A 406 5.61 -9.34 17.86
CA LEU A 406 5.11 -8.33 16.92
C LEU A 406 4.65 -8.97 15.59
N THR A 407 5.44 -9.88 15.03
CA THR A 407 5.08 -10.58 13.78
C THR A 407 3.79 -11.37 13.94
N ALA A 408 3.61 -12.05 15.07
CA ALA A 408 2.38 -12.78 15.37
C ALA A 408 1.17 -11.84 15.54
N ILE A 409 1.34 -10.72 16.24
CA ILE A 409 0.31 -9.70 16.43
C ILE A 409 -0.13 -9.12 15.08
N LEU A 410 0.81 -8.71 14.25
CA LEU A 410 0.51 -8.12 12.93
C LEU A 410 -0.22 -9.11 12.02
N PHE A 411 0.14 -10.38 12.06
CA PHE A 411 -0.57 -11.41 11.33
C PHE A 411 -2.01 -11.57 11.82
N LEU A 412 -2.23 -11.60 13.12
CA LEU A 412 -3.57 -11.74 13.72
C LEU A 412 -4.43 -10.48 13.51
N ALA A 413 -3.83 -9.30 13.46
CA ALA A 413 -4.52 -8.03 13.21
C ALA A 413 -4.89 -7.82 11.73
N SER A 414 -4.26 -8.53 10.79
CA SER A 414 -4.50 -8.40 9.34
C SER A 414 -5.97 -8.34 8.92
N PRO A 415 -6.87 -9.24 9.40
CA PRO A 415 -8.28 -9.20 8.98
C PRO A 415 -9.02 -7.92 9.39
N ILE A 416 -8.65 -7.33 10.53
CA ILE A 416 -9.25 -6.07 11.01
C ILE A 416 -8.91 -4.95 10.03
N TYR A 417 -7.62 -4.77 9.76
CA TYR A 417 -7.15 -3.76 8.81
C TYR A 417 -7.73 -3.95 7.41
N CYS A 418 -7.73 -5.19 6.90
CA CYS A 418 -8.32 -5.50 5.59
C CYS A 418 -9.81 -5.16 5.53
N SER A 419 -10.55 -5.35 6.62
CA SER A 419 -11.98 -5.05 6.65
C SER A 419 -12.28 -3.56 6.63
N ILE A 420 -11.53 -2.78 7.42
CA ILE A 420 -11.61 -1.32 7.45
C ILE A 420 -11.24 -0.74 6.08
N SER A 421 -10.14 -1.25 5.50
CA SER A 421 -9.69 -0.87 4.19
C SER A 421 -10.77 -1.04 3.13
N ARG A 422 -11.37 -2.23 3.03
CA ARG A 422 -12.44 -2.48 2.05
C ARG A 422 -13.62 -1.52 2.19
N TYR A 423 -13.91 -1.07 3.39
CA TYR A 423 -14.95 -0.07 3.61
C TYR A 423 -14.58 1.29 2.99
N TYR A 424 -13.37 1.77 3.23
CA TYR A 424 -12.91 3.05 2.67
C TYR A 424 -12.69 2.98 1.15
N GLU A 425 -12.24 1.85 0.64
CA GLU A 425 -12.12 1.60 -0.79
C GLU A 425 -13.46 1.69 -1.51
N HIS A 426 -14.51 1.13 -0.89
CA HIS A 426 -15.86 1.25 -1.43
C HIS A 426 -16.35 2.71 -1.44
N GLN A 427 -16.05 3.48 -0.39
CA GLN A 427 -16.37 4.92 -0.38
C GLN A 427 -15.57 5.69 -1.45
N ALA A 428 -14.31 5.35 -1.69
CA ALA A 428 -13.51 5.97 -2.73
C ALA A 428 -14.03 5.63 -4.14
N ASP A 429 -14.48 4.38 -4.38
CA ASP A 429 -15.16 4.01 -5.62
C ASP A 429 -16.44 4.82 -5.84
N GLN A 430 -17.24 4.97 -4.80
CA GLN A 430 -18.46 5.77 -4.86
C GLN A 430 -18.17 7.25 -5.14
N TYR A 431 -17.21 7.85 -4.41
CA TYR A 431 -16.80 9.23 -4.62
C TYR A 431 -16.25 9.46 -6.03
N GLY A 432 -15.40 8.55 -6.53
CA GLY A 432 -14.83 8.61 -7.87
C GLY A 432 -15.89 8.64 -8.96
N LEU A 433 -16.94 7.81 -8.84
CA LEU A 433 -18.08 7.81 -9.75
C LEU A 433 -18.88 9.12 -9.65
N GLU A 434 -19.17 9.61 -8.45
CA GLU A 434 -19.87 10.86 -8.22
C GLU A 434 -19.09 12.06 -8.78
N LEU A 435 -17.75 12.11 -8.57
CA LEU A 435 -16.89 13.16 -9.10
C LEU A 435 -16.85 13.15 -10.62
N THR A 436 -16.65 11.98 -11.22
CA THR A 436 -16.52 11.83 -12.68
C THR A 436 -17.85 12.01 -13.42
N SER A 437 -19.00 11.86 -12.76
CA SER A 437 -20.33 12.08 -13.35
C SER A 437 -20.54 13.49 -13.89
N GLY A 438 -19.83 14.47 -13.33
CA GLY A 438 -19.87 15.87 -13.80
C GLY A 438 -18.75 16.24 -14.79
N ILE A 439 -17.84 15.31 -15.10
CA ILE A 439 -16.61 15.58 -15.87
C ILE A 439 -16.49 14.71 -17.10
N LEU A 440 -16.87 13.43 -17.00
CA LEU A 440 -16.72 12.45 -18.07
C LEU A 440 -18.06 12.21 -18.79
N PRO A 441 -18.03 11.96 -20.12
CA PRO A 441 -19.24 11.62 -20.87
C PRO A 441 -19.79 10.23 -20.48
N ASP A 442 -18.94 9.29 -20.08
CA ASP A 442 -19.30 7.94 -19.65
C ASP A 442 -18.54 7.57 -18.36
N PRO A 443 -18.95 8.09 -17.19
CA PRO A 443 -18.26 7.86 -15.93
C PRO A 443 -18.27 6.38 -15.51
N ASN A 444 -19.41 5.70 -15.62
CA ASN A 444 -19.56 4.31 -15.26
C ASN A 444 -18.71 3.40 -16.17
N GLY A 445 -18.82 3.57 -17.50
CA GLY A 445 -18.02 2.77 -18.45
C GLY A 445 -16.53 3.02 -18.32
N SER A 446 -16.10 4.26 -18.04
CA SER A 446 -14.67 4.56 -17.80
C SER A 446 -14.16 3.85 -16.54
N ALA A 447 -14.93 3.83 -15.45
CA ALA A 447 -14.59 3.11 -14.23
C ALA A 447 -14.53 1.59 -14.45
N VAL A 448 -15.52 1.02 -15.15
CA VAL A 448 -15.54 -0.41 -15.50
C VAL A 448 -14.31 -0.80 -16.31
N ARG A 449 -14.04 -0.07 -17.40
CA ARG A 449 -12.87 -0.36 -18.25
C ARG A 449 -11.55 -0.21 -17.51
N SER A 450 -11.40 0.82 -16.66
CA SER A 450 -10.20 0.98 -15.84
C SER A 450 -9.99 -0.22 -14.90
N PHE A 451 -11.05 -0.70 -14.24
CA PHE A 451 -10.98 -1.90 -13.39
C PHE A 451 -10.64 -3.17 -14.18
N GLU A 452 -11.23 -3.35 -15.36
CA GLU A 452 -10.93 -4.49 -16.23
C GLU A 452 -9.46 -4.50 -16.68
N ILE A 453 -8.94 -3.35 -17.11
CA ILE A 453 -7.55 -3.21 -17.54
C ILE A 453 -6.60 -3.44 -16.37
N LEU A 454 -6.83 -2.79 -15.23
CA LEU A 454 -6.06 -3.00 -14.00
C LEU A 454 -6.06 -4.48 -13.59
N GLY A 455 -7.24 -5.10 -13.61
CA GLY A 455 -7.38 -6.51 -13.28
C GLY A 455 -6.66 -7.46 -14.23
N LYS A 456 -6.62 -7.13 -15.51
CA LYS A 456 -5.94 -7.90 -16.55
C LYS A 456 -4.43 -7.74 -16.45
N GLU A 457 -3.92 -6.52 -16.38
CA GLU A 457 -2.47 -6.25 -16.40
C GLU A 457 -1.80 -6.64 -15.07
N ASP A 458 -2.44 -6.40 -13.95
CA ASP A 458 -1.94 -6.82 -12.63
C ASP A 458 -2.26 -8.29 -12.35
N LEU A 459 -2.96 -8.93 -13.23
CA LEU A 459 -3.34 -10.30 -13.10
C LEU A 459 -4.21 -10.56 -11.85
N SER A 460 -5.26 -9.75 -11.60
CA SER A 460 -6.18 -9.81 -10.45
C SER A 460 -7.02 -11.09 -10.29
N ASP A 461 -7.31 -11.72 -9.01
CA ASP A 461 -8.11 -12.96 -8.80
C ASP A 461 -9.55 -12.82 -9.29
N PRO A 462 -9.98 -13.55 -10.29
CA PRO A 462 -11.34 -13.50 -10.73
C PRO A 462 -12.33 -14.16 -9.75
N ALA A 463 -11.84 -15.01 -8.83
CA ALA A 463 -12.68 -15.75 -7.90
C ALA A 463 -11.94 -16.02 -6.57
N PRO A 464 -11.70 -15.01 -5.73
CA PRO A 464 -11.01 -15.18 -4.47
C PRO A 464 -11.84 -15.99 -3.47
N ASN A 465 -11.17 -16.88 -2.74
CA ASN A 465 -11.81 -17.62 -1.64
C ASN A 465 -12.24 -16.65 -0.52
N PRO A 466 -13.40 -16.83 0.13
CA PRO A 466 -13.87 -15.96 1.21
C PRO A 466 -12.88 -15.80 2.37
N PHE A 467 -12.15 -16.84 2.76
CA PHE A 467 -11.10 -16.75 3.78
C PHE A 467 -9.96 -15.82 3.32
N ILE A 468 -9.52 -15.96 2.06
CA ILE A 468 -8.49 -15.10 1.49
C ILE A 468 -8.98 -13.66 1.41
N LYS A 469 -10.22 -13.43 0.95
CA LYS A 469 -10.85 -12.10 0.96
C LYS A 469 -10.86 -11.49 2.36
N PHE A 470 -11.24 -12.24 3.38
CA PHE A 470 -11.29 -11.78 4.77
C PHE A 470 -9.90 -11.43 5.30
N TRP A 471 -8.90 -12.30 5.06
CA TRP A 471 -7.59 -12.19 5.69
C TRP A 471 -6.64 -11.23 4.98
N LEU A 472 -6.75 -11.11 3.66
CA LEU A 472 -5.71 -10.50 2.85
C LEU A 472 -6.19 -9.34 1.95
N PHE A 473 -7.48 -9.25 1.61
CA PHE A 473 -7.96 -8.27 0.67
C PHE A 473 -8.19 -6.91 1.34
N THR A 474 -7.45 -5.92 0.91
CA THR A 474 -7.62 -4.52 1.32
C THR A 474 -8.67 -3.82 0.46
N HIS A 475 -8.88 -4.26 -0.78
CA HIS A 475 -9.92 -3.77 -1.68
C HIS A 475 -11.05 -4.80 -1.80
N PRO A 476 -12.27 -4.37 -2.12
CA PRO A 476 -13.30 -5.31 -2.57
C PRO A 476 -12.80 -6.08 -3.79
N PRO A 477 -13.21 -7.35 -3.99
CA PRO A 477 -12.91 -8.09 -5.21
C PRO A 477 -13.28 -7.29 -6.45
N LEU A 478 -12.48 -7.40 -7.49
CA LEU A 478 -12.66 -6.59 -8.70
C LEU A 478 -14.03 -6.77 -9.35
N ALA A 479 -14.57 -8.00 -9.30
CA ALA A 479 -15.93 -8.27 -9.76
C ALA A 479 -17.00 -7.50 -8.95
N ASP A 480 -16.79 -7.31 -7.63
CA ASP A 480 -17.69 -6.52 -6.79
C ASP A 480 -17.59 -5.02 -7.13
N ARG A 481 -16.38 -4.51 -7.41
CA ARG A 481 -16.15 -3.10 -7.82
C ARG A 481 -16.76 -2.81 -9.18
N ILE A 482 -16.58 -3.69 -10.17
CA ILE A 482 -17.15 -3.57 -11.51
C ILE A 482 -18.68 -3.57 -11.42
N ARG A 483 -19.28 -4.52 -10.72
CA ARG A 483 -20.72 -4.58 -10.52
C ARG A 483 -21.26 -3.30 -9.86
N PHE A 484 -20.56 -2.77 -8.87
CA PHE A 484 -20.91 -1.50 -8.25
C PHE A 484 -20.86 -0.35 -9.26
N ALA A 485 -19.76 -0.25 -10.02
CA ALA A 485 -19.59 0.80 -11.03
C ALA A 485 -20.67 0.74 -12.13
N GLU A 486 -21.10 -0.45 -12.55
CA GLU A 486 -22.17 -0.62 -13.54
C GLU A 486 -23.54 -0.10 -13.07
N HIS A 487 -23.83 -0.25 -11.77
CA HIS A 487 -25.17 -0.01 -11.23
C HIS A 487 -25.30 1.29 -10.45
N TYR A 488 -24.23 1.84 -9.91
CA TYR A 488 -24.29 3.07 -9.12
C TYR A 488 -24.32 4.30 -10.01
N LYS A 489 -25.49 4.93 -10.16
CA LYS A 489 -25.71 6.11 -11.02
C LYS A 489 -26.83 7.02 -10.50
N PRO A 490 -26.75 7.53 -9.26
CA PRO A 490 -27.80 8.35 -8.67
C PRO A 490 -28.12 9.61 -9.49
N TRP A 491 -27.12 10.19 -10.17
CA TRP A 491 -27.29 11.36 -11.04
C TRP A 491 -28.23 11.08 -12.22
N ALA A 492 -28.21 9.89 -12.80
CA ALA A 492 -29.10 9.50 -13.89
C ALA A 492 -30.53 9.20 -13.39
N GLU A 493 -30.69 8.87 -12.11
CA GLU A 493 -31.97 8.56 -11.47
C GLU A 493 -32.58 9.78 -10.76
N GLY A 494 -31.96 10.97 -10.86
CA GLY A 494 -32.39 12.18 -10.16
C GLY A 494 -32.23 12.13 -8.63
N LYS A 495 -31.53 11.12 -8.11
CA LYS A 495 -31.24 10.98 -6.69
C LYS A 495 -30.06 11.88 -6.27
N PRO A 496 -30.01 12.30 -5.00
CA PRO A 496 -28.85 13.08 -4.51
C PRO A 496 -27.60 12.21 -4.47
N MET A 497 -26.45 12.82 -4.83
CA MET A 497 -25.13 12.24 -4.56
C MET A 497 -24.88 12.23 -3.04
N GLN A 498 -24.20 11.23 -2.55
CA GLN A 498 -24.01 11.03 -1.10
C GLN A 498 -22.69 11.61 -0.59
N LEU A 499 -21.64 11.53 -1.40
CA LEU A 499 -20.28 11.88 -1.00
C LEU A 499 -19.79 13.18 -1.67
N LEU A 500 -20.32 13.53 -2.83
CA LEU A 500 -20.04 14.80 -3.50
C LEU A 500 -21.28 15.74 -3.38
N PRO A 501 -21.31 16.65 -2.38
CA PRO A 501 -22.45 17.54 -2.20
C PRO A 501 -22.59 18.45 -3.41
N ARG A 502 -23.82 18.64 -3.91
CA ARG A 502 -24.12 19.60 -4.96
C ARG A 502 -23.61 20.98 -4.52
N ARG A 503 -22.62 21.52 -5.22
CA ARG A 503 -22.26 22.93 -5.06
C ARG A 503 -23.46 23.76 -5.49
N LYS A 504 -24.01 24.58 -4.56
CA LYS A 504 -25.07 25.56 -4.82
C LYS A 504 -24.58 26.66 -5.75
#